data_e7a59ec82448762a0dad1c8d8ea082c5
#
_entry.id   e7a59ec82448762a0dad1c8d8ea082c5
#
_cell.length_a   1.000
_cell.length_b   1.000
_cell.length_c   1.000
_cell.angle_alpha   90.00
_cell.angle_beta   90.00
_cell.angle_gamma   90.00
#
_symmetry.space_group_name_H-M   'P 1'
#
loop_
_entity.id
_entity.type
_entity.pdbx_description
1 polymer ?
#
loop_
_entity_poly.entity_id
_entity_poly.type
_entity_poly.pdbx_seq_one_letter_code
_entity_poly.pdbx_strand_id
1 'polypeptide(L)'
;EIDVMREMGVEIKTGVEVGKDISLDELRAQGYKAFYLAIGCSAGRRPGVPGDDAEGTFTAIDYLKDANCGGAEYTGRVVVVGGGNVAIDASRVSARNGASEVTQLCLESEKEMPASDEEVREAGEDGVTIKCGWGPKEVLVSDGKVTGIVFKKCLSVFEEVDGRKKFAPKYDENETITIECDRVIFAVGQQSVWGDLLKSEEVEFRGPALVADGLTYQVQGAPDLFIGGDVMTGPKFAIDAIAAGHWASESLHRYVQNGHMTIGRNKWEFIELNKDDILVESYDNSSRQSEGFNETLGNKSFKDAHIALTEEQVKIETSRCLGCGATIVDANKCIGCGV
;
A
#
# COMPACT_ATOMS: atom_id res chain seq x y z
N GLU A 1 -11.98 7.97 -14.52
CA GLU A 1 -12.66 7.85 -13.20
C GLU A 1 -12.86 9.23 -12.56
N ILE A 2 -11.83 10.11 -12.49
CA ILE A 2 -11.95 11.45 -11.90
C ILE A 2 -13.03 12.30 -12.60
N ASP A 3 -13.15 12.20 -13.92
CA ASP A 3 -14.17 12.94 -14.67
C ASP A 3 -15.59 12.50 -14.32
N VAL A 4 -15.81 11.22 -13.96
CA VAL A 4 -17.11 10.74 -13.45
C VAL A 4 -17.47 11.47 -12.16
N MET A 5 -16.52 11.68 -11.26
CA MET A 5 -16.76 12.41 -10.00
C MET A 5 -17.13 13.88 -10.29
N ARG A 6 -16.48 14.52 -11.26
CA ARG A 6 -16.81 15.90 -11.69
C ARG A 6 -18.21 15.99 -12.28
N GLU A 7 -18.59 15.04 -13.14
CA GLU A 7 -19.95 14.96 -13.71
C GLU A 7 -21.02 14.71 -12.64
N MET A 8 -20.66 14.06 -11.53
CA MET A 8 -21.53 13.92 -10.35
C MET A 8 -21.63 15.20 -9.49
N GLY A 9 -20.96 16.28 -9.87
CA GLY A 9 -20.99 17.55 -9.17
C GLY A 9 -19.93 17.72 -8.07
N VAL A 10 -18.90 16.86 -8.03
CA VAL A 10 -17.78 17.03 -7.09
C VAL A 10 -16.87 18.16 -7.59
N GLU A 11 -16.70 19.18 -6.78
CA GLU A 11 -15.74 20.27 -7.03
C GLU A 11 -14.34 19.82 -6.59
N ILE A 12 -13.37 19.82 -7.52
CA ILE A 12 -11.99 19.46 -7.26
C ILE A 12 -11.11 20.70 -7.37
N LYS A 13 -10.52 21.13 -6.25
CA LYS A 13 -9.57 22.25 -6.18
C LYS A 13 -8.16 21.72 -6.01
N THR A 14 -7.34 21.90 -7.02
CA THR A 14 -5.92 21.49 -7.01
C THR A 14 -5.04 22.69 -6.64
N GLY A 15 -3.81 22.40 -6.16
CA GLY A 15 -2.85 23.45 -5.79
C GLY A 15 -3.20 24.17 -4.49
N VAL A 16 -4.05 23.59 -3.64
CA VAL A 16 -4.44 24.14 -2.34
C VAL A 16 -4.01 23.19 -1.23
N GLU A 17 -3.21 23.65 -0.29
CA GLU A 17 -2.78 22.91 0.88
C GLU A 17 -3.59 23.36 2.10
N VAL A 18 -4.49 22.49 2.58
CA VAL A 18 -5.27 22.77 3.79
C VAL A 18 -4.35 22.73 5.02
N GLY A 19 -4.47 23.75 5.86
CA GLY A 19 -3.55 24.01 6.97
C GLY A 19 -2.51 25.09 6.68
N LYS A 20 -2.24 25.37 5.39
CA LYS A 20 -1.30 26.40 4.97
C LYS A 20 -1.97 27.51 4.15
N ASP A 21 -2.62 27.16 3.04
CA ASP A 21 -3.30 28.13 2.17
C ASP A 21 -4.70 28.46 2.67
N ILE A 22 -5.34 27.51 3.35
CA ILE A 22 -6.64 27.65 3.99
C ILE A 22 -6.71 26.71 5.20
N SER A 23 -7.24 27.19 6.31
CA SER A 23 -7.44 26.39 7.54
C SER A 23 -8.80 25.68 7.56
N LEU A 24 -8.94 24.67 8.43
CA LEU A 24 -10.24 24.04 8.68
C LEU A 24 -11.27 25.05 9.22
N ASP A 25 -10.84 25.98 10.06
CA ASP A 25 -11.73 27.03 10.62
C ASP A 25 -12.26 27.98 9.53
N GLU A 26 -11.43 28.36 8.57
CA GLU A 26 -11.88 29.16 7.43
C GLU A 26 -12.86 28.38 6.53
N LEU A 27 -12.65 27.07 6.38
CA LEU A 27 -13.60 26.21 5.67
C LEU A 27 -14.93 26.09 6.45
N ARG A 28 -14.89 25.97 7.79
CA ARG A 28 -16.09 26.01 8.64
C ARG A 28 -16.84 27.33 8.48
N ALA A 29 -16.11 28.45 8.44
CA ALA A 29 -16.69 29.77 8.22
C ALA A 29 -17.35 29.93 6.83
N GLN A 30 -16.88 29.21 5.83
CA GLN A 30 -17.50 29.11 4.50
C GLN A 30 -18.74 28.22 4.46
N GLY A 31 -19.09 27.54 5.56
CA GLY A 31 -20.30 26.74 5.69
C GLY A 31 -20.11 25.23 5.50
N TYR A 32 -18.88 24.74 5.34
CA TYR A 32 -18.59 23.30 5.37
C TYR A 32 -18.83 22.75 6.78
N LYS A 33 -19.57 21.66 6.88
CA LYS A 33 -20.05 21.11 8.17
C LYS A 33 -19.30 19.86 8.62
N ALA A 34 -18.62 19.18 7.71
CA ALA A 34 -17.86 17.97 7.99
C ALA A 34 -16.71 17.83 7.00
N PHE A 35 -15.64 17.19 7.45
CA PHE A 35 -14.38 17.04 6.71
C PHE A 35 -13.93 15.59 6.74
N TYR A 36 -13.51 15.08 5.59
CA TYR A 36 -12.91 13.76 5.49
C TYR A 36 -11.42 13.92 5.10
N LEU A 37 -10.54 13.51 6.00
CA LEU A 37 -9.11 13.59 5.80
C LEU A 37 -8.59 12.28 5.19
N ALA A 38 -8.17 12.34 3.94
CA ALA A 38 -7.69 11.20 3.16
C ALA A 38 -6.27 11.47 2.63
N ILE A 39 -5.40 12.01 3.49
CA ILE A 39 -4.04 12.46 3.12
C ILE A 39 -3.05 11.33 2.87
N GLY A 40 -3.42 10.09 3.19
CA GLY A 40 -2.58 8.92 3.00
C GLY A 40 -1.28 8.93 3.80
N CYS A 41 -0.28 8.19 3.31
CA CYS A 41 1.07 8.11 3.87
C CYS A 41 2.08 8.55 2.81
N SER A 42 2.27 9.86 2.63
CA SER A 42 3.03 10.46 1.53
C SER A 42 4.54 10.62 1.77
N ALA A 43 5.03 10.34 2.99
CA ALA A 43 6.46 10.38 3.30
C ALA A 43 7.03 8.99 3.55
N GLY A 44 8.15 8.69 2.90
CA GLY A 44 8.92 7.48 3.16
C GLY A 44 9.73 7.59 4.46
N ARG A 45 10.02 6.46 5.10
CA ARG A 45 10.89 6.39 6.27
C ARG A 45 12.31 5.98 5.86
N ARG A 46 13.29 6.44 6.64
CA ARG A 46 14.68 6.00 6.59
C ARG A 46 14.98 5.09 7.78
N PRO A 47 15.90 4.13 7.65
CA PRO A 47 16.21 3.18 8.74
C PRO A 47 16.93 3.80 9.94
N GLY A 48 17.50 4.99 9.82
CA GLY A 48 18.29 5.64 10.85
C GLY A 48 19.70 5.03 11.02
N VAL A 49 20.25 4.49 9.93
CA VAL A 49 21.63 3.97 9.92
C VAL A 49 22.61 5.03 9.40
N PRO A 50 23.91 4.97 9.77
CA PRO A 50 24.90 5.90 9.28
C PRO A 50 24.88 6.00 7.74
N GLY A 51 24.88 7.22 7.21
CA GLY A 51 24.92 7.51 5.78
C GLY A 51 23.59 7.35 5.03
N ASP A 52 22.48 7.11 5.70
CA ASP A 52 21.19 6.91 5.04
C ASP A 52 20.58 8.18 4.42
N ASP A 53 21.19 9.33 4.67
CA ASP A 53 20.84 10.64 4.09
C ASP A 53 21.88 11.15 3.04
N ALA A 54 22.86 10.34 2.66
CA ALA A 54 23.89 10.70 1.70
C ALA A 54 23.35 10.90 0.28
N GLU A 55 24.09 11.63 -0.57
CA GLU A 55 23.77 11.78 -1.99
C GLU A 55 23.74 10.40 -2.68
N GLY A 56 22.62 10.05 -3.30
CA GLY A 56 22.37 8.74 -3.90
C GLY A 56 21.47 7.83 -3.04
N THR A 57 21.01 8.32 -1.86
CA THR A 57 19.99 7.63 -1.08
C THR A 57 18.62 8.27 -1.27
N PHE A 58 17.59 7.43 -1.39
CA PHE A 58 16.20 7.86 -1.60
C PHE A 58 15.27 7.10 -0.68
N THR A 59 14.11 7.68 -0.35
CA THR A 59 12.97 6.88 0.09
C THR A 59 12.26 6.32 -1.16
N ALA A 60 11.61 5.16 -1.04
CA ALA A 60 10.88 4.58 -2.18
C ALA A 60 9.77 5.51 -2.67
N ILE A 61 9.12 6.26 -1.76
CA ILE A 61 8.06 7.21 -2.13
C ILE A 61 8.60 8.35 -2.99
N ASP A 62 9.70 8.97 -2.58
CA ASP A 62 10.31 10.06 -3.33
C ASP A 62 10.83 9.56 -4.68
N TYR A 63 11.48 8.38 -4.69
CA TYR A 63 11.98 7.76 -5.91
C TYR A 63 10.87 7.45 -6.91
N LEU A 64 9.80 6.75 -6.47
CA LEU A 64 8.69 6.37 -7.35
C LEU A 64 7.93 7.60 -7.86
N LYS A 65 7.75 8.61 -7.01
CA LYS A 65 7.15 9.89 -7.43
C LYS A 65 7.97 10.56 -8.53
N ASP A 66 9.29 10.68 -8.34
CA ASP A 66 10.19 11.28 -9.33
C ASP A 66 10.17 10.49 -10.63
N ALA A 67 10.34 9.17 -10.58
CA ALA A 67 10.32 8.29 -11.74
C ALA A 67 9.01 8.37 -12.55
N ASN A 68 7.87 8.43 -11.88
CA ASN A 68 6.55 8.50 -12.51
C ASN A 68 6.22 9.90 -13.07
N CYS A 69 6.87 10.95 -12.54
CA CYS A 69 6.69 12.33 -13.02
C CYS A 69 7.68 12.71 -14.14
N GLY A 70 8.39 11.76 -14.72
CA GLY A 70 9.34 12.00 -15.80
C GLY A 70 10.72 12.45 -15.31
N GLY A 71 11.08 12.07 -14.10
CA GLY A 71 12.40 12.29 -13.50
C GLY A 71 13.54 11.62 -14.26
N ALA A 72 14.76 11.83 -13.78
CA ALA A 72 15.97 11.35 -14.43
C ALA A 72 16.06 9.83 -14.51
N GLU A 73 16.60 9.31 -15.60
CA GLU A 73 16.99 7.91 -15.71
C GLU A 73 18.01 7.56 -14.63
N TYR A 74 17.73 6.49 -13.88
CA TYR A 74 18.61 6.01 -12.84
C TYR A 74 19.47 4.86 -13.37
N THR A 75 20.61 5.19 -13.91
CA THR A 75 21.61 4.21 -14.36
C THR A 75 22.53 3.79 -13.20
N GLY A 76 23.19 2.65 -13.35
CA GLY A 76 24.10 2.11 -12.34
C GLY A 76 23.47 1.00 -11.50
N ARG A 77 24.16 0.60 -10.44
CA ARG A 77 23.74 -0.47 -9.53
C ARG A 77 22.84 0.11 -8.44
N VAL A 78 21.67 -0.45 -8.28
CA VAL A 78 20.67 -0.01 -7.32
C VAL A 78 20.43 -1.07 -6.26
N VAL A 79 20.46 -0.68 -5.00
CA VAL A 79 20.03 -1.51 -3.88
C VAL A 79 18.72 -0.97 -3.31
N VAL A 80 17.73 -1.86 -3.20
CA VAL A 80 16.44 -1.55 -2.56
C VAL A 80 16.35 -2.27 -1.22
N VAL A 81 15.99 -1.54 -0.17
CA VAL A 81 15.91 -2.05 1.21
C VAL A 81 14.44 -2.13 1.62
N GLY A 82 13.91 -3.33 1.77
CA GLY A 82 12.54 -3.59 2.19
C GLY A 82 11.95 -4.86 1.57
N GLY A 83 10.90 -5.42 2.16
CA GLY A 83 10.27 -6.69 1.76
C GLY A 83 8.80 -6.57 1.32
N GLY A 84 8.20 -5.38 1.32
CA GLY A 84 6.81 -5.17 0.91
C GLY A 84 6.65 -4.82 -0.58
N ASN A 85 5.39 -4.73 -1.06
CA ASN A 85 5.08 -4.42 -2.46
C ASN A 85 5.73 -3.11 -2.93
N VAL A 86 5.81 -2.08 -2.08
CA VAL A 86 6.50 -0.82 -2.42
C VAL A 86 7.99 -1.01 -2.71
N ALA A 87 8.65 -1.98 -2.05
CA ALA A 87 10.04 -2.33 -2.36
C ALA A 87 10.13 -3.04 -3.72
N ILE A 88 9.17 -3.90 -4.03
CA ILE A 88 9.05 -4.55 -5.35
C ILE A 88 8.84 -3.49 -6.43
N ASP A 89 7.90 -2.55 -6.24
CA ASP A 89 7.66 -1.45 -7.19
C ASP A 89 8.95 -0.65 -7.45
N ALA A 90 9.65 -0.24 -6.39
CA ALA A 90 10.90 0.50 -6.52
C ALA A 90 11.98 -0.31 -7.26
N SER A 91 12.07 -1.61 -7.02
CA SER A 91 13.02 -2.51 -7.68
C SER A 91 12.71 -2.66 -9.16
N ARG A 92 11.45 -2.95 -9.49
CA ARG A 92 10.98 -3.12 -10.89
C ARG A 92 11.11 -1.82 -11.69
N VAL A 93 10.68 -0.69 -11.10
CA VAL A 93 10.84 0.63 -11.73
C VAL A 93 12.32 0.95 -11.95
N SER A 94 13.22 0.61 -11.01
CA SER A 94 14.66 0.80 -11.18
C SER A 94 15.21 -0.02 -12.36
N ALA A 95 14.83 -1.31 -12.46
CA ALA A 95 15.25 -2.19 -13.55
C ALA A 95 14.76 -1.65 -14.91
N ARG A 96 13.51 -1.19 -14.98
CA ARG A 96 12.89 -0.66 -16.20
C ARG A 96 13.41 0.73 -16.59
N ASN A 97 13.87 1.54 -15.62
CA ASN A 97 14.51 2.85 -15.83
C ASN A 97 15.99 2.78 -16.17
N GLY A 98 16.55 1.59 -16.46
CA GLY A 98 17.89 1.45 -16.98
C GLY A 98 18.98 1.17 -15.94
N ALA A 99 18.65 0.80 -14.70
CA ALA A 99 19.61 0.27 -13.76
C ALA A 99 20.34 -0.93 -14.36
N SER A 100 21.68 -0.96 -14.21
CA SER A 100 22.48 -2.07 -14.72
C SER A 100 22.31 -3.36 -13.89
N GLU A 101 22.04 -3.18 -12.61
CA GLU A 101 21.79 -4.24 -11.65
C GLU A 101 20.85 -3.72 -10.56
N VAL A 102 19.86 -4.53 -10.14
CA VAL A 102 18.98 -4.24 -9.02
C VAL A 102 19.03 -5.39 -8.03
N THR A 103 19.43 -5.10 -6.79
CA THR A 103 19.40 -6.05 -5.69
C THR A 103 18.48 -5.53 -4.60
N GLN A 104 17.45 -6.31 -4.25
CA GLN A 104 16.54 -6.03 -3.14
C GLN A 104 16.90 -6.88 -1.94
N LEU A 105 16.96 -6.27 -0.74
CA LEU A 105 17.22 -6.97 0.52
C LEU A 105 16.14 -6.65 1.54
N CYS A 106 15.72 -7.67 2.29
CA CYS A 106 14.70 -7.52 3.34
C CYS A 106 15.07 -8.30 4.60
N LEU A 107 14.47 -7.90 5.72
CA LEU A 107 14.64 -8.52 7.03
C LEU A 107 14.06 -9.92 7.09
N GLU A 108 12.93 -10.11 6.45
CA GLU A 108 12.09 -11.30 6.48
C GLU A 108 12.77 -12.48 5.77
N SER A 109 12.36 -13.68 6.11
CA SER A 109 12.61 -14.87 5.30
C SER A 109 11.73 -14.87 4.05
N GLU A 110 12.03 -15.68 3.05
CA GLU A 110 11.23 -15.81 1.83
C GLU A 110 9.75 -16.11 2.11
N LYS A 111 9.45 -16.89 3.15
CA LYS A 111 8.08 -17.24 3.53
C LYS A 111 7.34 -16.15 4.31
N GLU A 112 8.06 -15.22 4.91
CA GLU A 112 7.51 -14.15 5.74
C GLU A 112 7.53 -12.81 5.04
N MET A 113 8.06 -12.76 3.82
CA MET A 113 8.12 -11.55 3.01
C MET A 113 6.70 -11.00 2.79
N PRO A 114 6.43 -9.71 3.12
CA PRO A 114 5.08 -9.17 3.04
C PRO A 114 4.61 -8.86 1.61
N ALA A 115 5.50 -8.85 0.62
CA ALA A 115 5.11 -8.72 -0.78
C ALA A 115 4.34 -9.96 -1.25
N SER A 116 3.40 -9.79 -2.18
CA SER A 116 2.65 -10.91 -2.75
C SER A 116 3.56 -11.79 -3.61
N ASP A 117 3.26 -13.11 -3.66
CA ASP A 117 4.03 -14.06 -4.47
C ASP A 117 4.09 -13.66 -5.95
N GLU A 118 3.02 -13.06 -6.45
CA GLU A 118 2.93 -12.57 -7.82
C GLU A 118 3.92 -11.42 -8.08
N GLU A 119 3.95 -10.43 -7.21
CA GLU A 119 4.88 -9.29 -7.28
C GLU A 119 6.34 -9.76 -7.21
N VAL A 120 6.64 -10.72 -6.31
CA VAL A 120 7.98 -11.31 -6.17
C VAL A 120 8.39 -12.04 -7.46
N ARG A 121 7.49 -12.82 -8.06
CA ARG A 121 7.72 -13.50 -9.34
C ARG A 121 8.03 -12.51 -10.45
N GLU A 122 7.20 -11.48 -10.58
CA GLU A 122 7.37 -10.45 -11.61
C GLU A 122 8.66 -9.63 -11.44
N ALA A 123 9.09 -9.38 -10.20
CA ALA A 123 10.39 -8.77 -9.94
C ALA A 123 11.54 -9.64 -10.45
N GLY A 124 11.44 -10.96 -10.26
CA GLY A 124 12.41 -11.92 -10.82
C GLY A 124 12.42 -11.91 -12.36
N GLU A 125 11.26 -11.82 -13.00
CA GLU A 125 11.12 -11.69 -14.46
C GLU A 125 11.75 -10.38 -14.99
N ASP A 126 11.67 -9.29 -14.22
CA ASP A 126 12.35 -8.02 -14.52
C ASP A 126 13.87 -8.05 -14.21
N GLY A 127 14.40 -9.18 -13.74
CA GLY A 127 15.83 -9.38 -13.46
C GLY A 127 16.30 -8.85 -12.10
N VAL A 128 15.38 -8.62 -11.16
CA VAL A 128 15.72 -8.20 -9.79
C VAL A 128 16.24 -9.39 -8.98
N THR A 129 17.36 -9.22 -8.29
CA THR A 129 17.88 -10.20 -7.34
C THR A 129 17.35 -9.90 -5.94
N ILE A 130 16.60 -10.83 -5.33
CA ILE A 130 16.06 -10.67 -3.99
C ILE A 130 16.87 -11.51 -2.99
N LYS A 131 17.28 -10.91 -1.86
CA LYS A 131 18.01 -11.55 -0.76
C LYS A 131 17.28 -11.31 0.56
N CYS A 132 16.76 -12.37 1.15
CA CYS A 132 16.02 -12.36 2.41
C CYS A 132 16.92 -12.56 3.64
N GLY A 133 16.47 -12.09 4.81
CA GLY A 133 17.17 -12.25 6.08
C GLY A 133 18.33 -11.29 6.29
N TRP A 134 18.25 -10.06 5.76
CA TRP A 134 19.30 -9.05 5.87
C TRP A 134 18.74 -7.68 6.25
N GLY A 135 19.29 -7.07 7.30
CA GLY A 135 18.96 -5.71 7.72
C GLY A 135 20.07 -4.71 7.43
N PRO A 136 19.75 -3.45 7.10
CA PRO A 136 20.76 -2.44 6.83
C PRO A 136 21.56 -2.13 8.10
N LYS A 137 22.88 -1.95 7.95
CA LYS A 137 23.81 -1.59 9.03
C LYS A 137 24.36 -0.19 8.83
N GLU A 138 24.90 0.10 7.66
CA GLU A 138 25.45 1.39 7.28
C GLU A 138 25.49 1.55 5.76
N VAL A 139 25.37 2.77 5.28
CA VAL A 139 25.63 3.14 3.88
C VAL A 139 27.08 3.63 3.77
N LEU A 140 27.80 3.05 2.82
CA LEU A 140 29.18 3.45 2.54
C LEU A 140 29.19 4.68 1.64
N VAL A 141 29.91 5.70 2.07
CA VAL A 141 29.95 7.00 1.40
C VAL A 141 31.39 7.38 1.10
N SER A 142 31.66 7.83 -0.12
CA SER A 142 32.93 8.45 -0.51
C SER A 142 32.65 9.77 -1.22
N ASP A 143 33.31 10.83 -0.81
CA ASP A 143 33.08 12.19 -1.33
C ASP A 143 31.62 12.65 -1.32
N GLY A 144 30.89 12.25 -0.27
CA GLY A 144 29.47 12.57 -0.08
C GLY A 144 28.49 11.69 -0.85
N LYS A 145 28.96 10.76 -1.69
CA LYS A 145 28.14 9.89 -2.54
C LYS A 145 28.14 8.44 -2.08
N VAL A 146 27.05 7.75 -2.31
CA VAL A 146 26.92 6.32 -2.06
C VAL A 146 27.91 5.53 -2.92
N THR A 147 28.59 4.57 -2.29
CA THR A 147 29.48 3.60 -2.96
C THR A 147 29.09 2.15 -2.64
N GLY A 148 28.22 1.96 -1.64
CA GLY A 148 27.73 0.65 -1.23
C GLY A 148 26.89 0.74 0.03
N ILE A 149 26.42 -0.42 0.48
CA ILE A 149 25.70 -0.57 1.73
C ILE A 149 26.09 -1.87 2.41
N VAL A 150 26.28 -1.83 3.71
CA VAL A 150 26.55 -2.99 4.56
C VAL A 150 25.26 -3.46 5.21
N PHE A 151 25.03 -4.76 5.15
CA PHE A 151 23.92 -5.42 5.82
C PHE A 151 24.44 -6.38 6.90
N LYS A 152 23.62 -6.61 7.91
CA LYS A 152 23.82 -7.61 8.95
C LYS A 152 22.72 -8.67 8.88
N LYS A 153 23.07 -9.90 9.24
CA LYS A 153 22.13 -11.02 9.20
C LYS A 153 20.98 -10.81 10.15
N CYS A 154 19.74 -10.90 9.65
CA CYS A 154 18.54 -10.91 10.46
C CYS A 154 18.19 -12.35 10.85
N LEU A 155 18.12 -12.62 12.16
CA LEU A 155 17.80 -13.92 12.71
C LEU A 155 16.30 -14.12 12.90
N SER A 156 15.58 -13.06 13.23
CA SER A 156 14.13 -13.02 13.34
C SER A 156 13.63 -11.60 13.26
N VAL A 157 12.46 -11.39 12.67
CA VAL A 157 11.83 -10.06 12.51
C VAL A 157 10.87 -9.76 13.63
N PHE A 158 10.19 -10.78 14.14
CA PHE A 158 9.14 -10.62 15.12
C PHE A 158 9.47 -11.38 16.40
N GLU A 159 8.98 -10.84 17.51
CA GLU A 159 8.93 -11.49 18.80
C GLU A 159 7.48 -11.73 19.20
N GLU A 160 7.18 -12.88 19.77
CA GLU A 160 5.85 -13.17 20.29
C GLU A 160 5.71 -12.62 21.71
N VAL A 161 4.79 -11.67 21.90
CA VAL A 161 4.48 -11.08 23.21
C VAL A 161 2.97 -11.20 23.42
N ASP A 162 2.55 -11.88 24.46
CA ASP A 162 1.13 -12.11 24.81
C ASP A 162 0.29 -12.65 23.64
N GLY A 163 0.83 -13.61 22.87
CA GLY A 163 0.16 -14.22 21.71
C GLY A 163 0.05 -13.29 20.49
N ARG A 164 0.77 -12.17 20.47
CA ARG A 164 0.83 -11.24 19.35
C ARG A 164 2.25 -11.07 18.82
N LYS A 165 2.38 -11.08 17.52
CA LYS A 165 3.65 -10.76 16.84
C LYS A 165 3.95 -9.26 16.98
N LYS A 166 5.08 -8.94 17.61
CA LYS A 166 5.60 -7.56 17.74
C LYS A 166 6.86 -7.44 16.89
N PHE A 167 6.96 -6.39 16.09
CA PHE A 167 8.16 -6.10 15.33
C PHE A 167 9.33 -5.80 16.28
N ALA A 168 10.32 -6.69 16.29
CA ALA A 168 11.51 -6.63 17.15
C ALA A 168 12.66 -7.43 16.49
N PRO A 169 13.26 -6.89 15.41
CA PRO A 169 14.27 -7.64 14.65
C PRO A 169 15.52 -7.92 15.49
N LYS A 170 15.98 -9.18 15.43
CA LYS A 170 17.21 -9.65 16.07
C LYS A 170 18.27 -9.92 15.02
N TYR A 171 19.50 -9.51 15.28
CA TYR A 171 20.60 -9.57 14.33
C TYR A 171 21.78 -10.35 14.86
N ASP A 172 22.51 -10.99 13.94
CA ASP A 172 23.91 -11.38 14.17
C ASP A 172 24.81 -10.26 13.66
N GLU A 173 25.44 -9.54 14.58
CA GLU A 173 26.31 -8.40 14.25
C GLU A 173 27.65 -8.85 13.63
N ASN A 174 28.02 -10.15 13.73
CA ASN A 174 29.27 -10.69 13.19
C ASN A 174 29.09 -11.20 11.75
N GLU A 175 27.87 -11.53 11.33
CA GLU A 175 27.57 -11.95 9.95
C GLU A 175 27.08 -10.76 9.14
N THR A 176 27.98 -10.25 8.28
CA THR A 176 27.69 -9.08 7.45
C THR A 176 27.99 -9.35 5.98
N ILE A 177 27.26 -8.67 5.10
CA ILE A 177 27.56 -8.60 3.67
C ILE A 177 27.62 -7.15 3.23
N THR A 178 28.51 -6.87 2.27
CA THR A 178 28.59 -5.57 1.64
C THR A 178 28.15 -5.69 0.18
N ILE A 179 27.23 -4.81 -0.24
CA ILE A 179 26.79 -4.70 -1.62
C ILE A 179 27.28 -3.36 -2.16
N GLU A 180 28.12 -3.41 -3.18
CA GLU A 180 28.53 -2.20 -3.90
C GLU A 180 27.36 -1.68 -4.73
N CYS A 181 27.06 -0.41 -4.63
CA CYS A 181 25.98 0.22 -5.39
C CYS A 181 26.24 1.71 -5.56
N ASP A 182 25.57 2.27 -6.53
CA ASP A 182 25.62 3.70 -6.84
C ASP A 182 24.41 4.43 -6.24
N ARG A 183 23.37 3.68 -5.82
CA ARG A 183 22.13 4.21 -5.23
C ARG A 183 21.53 3.23 -4.24
N VAL A 184 20.90 3.79 -3.19
CA VAL A 184 20.12 3.03 -2.20
C VAL A 184 18.73 3.62 -2.10
N ILE A 185 17.69 2.76 -2.19
CA ILE A 185 16.30 3.13 -2.07
C ILE A 185 15.71 2.43 -0.84
N PHE A 186 15.26 3.22 0.13
CA PHE A 186 14.66 2.71 1.37
C PHE A 186 13.14 2.58 1.24
N ALA A 187 12.64 1.37 1.31
CA ALA A 187 11.23 1.01 1.34
C ALA A 187 10.83 0.41 2.71
N VAL A 188 11.29 1.05 3.80
CA VAL A 188 11.18 0.58 5.19
C VAL A 188 10.01 1.20 5.95
N GLY A 189 8.96 1.51 5.24
CA GLY A 189 7.71 2.05 5.77
C GLY A 189 7.43 3.47 5.30
N GLN A 190 6.21 3.89 5.59
CA GLN A 190 5.64 5.18 5.20
C GLN A 190 4.97 5.83 6.40
N GLN A 191 4.70 7.14 6.30
CA GLN A 191 4.01 7.90 7.32
C GLN A 191 3.20 9.04 6.73
N SER A 192 2.15 9.43 7.44
CA SER A 192 1.35 10.60 7.10
C SER A 192 2.10 11.88 7.42
N VAL A 193 1.93 12.89 6.58
CA VAL A 193 2.46 14.24 6.79
C VAL A 193 1.30 15.15 7.16
N TRP A 194 1.25 15.56 8.40
CA TRP A 194 0.16 16.37 8.93
C TRP A 194 0.35 17.87 8.69
N GLY A 195 1.60 18.36 8.65
CA GLY A 195 1.89 19.80 8.55
C GLY A 195 1.11 20.59 9.58
N ASP A 196 0.48 21.68 9.16
CA ASP A 196 -0.37 22.53 9.98
C ASP A 196 -1.87 22.18 9.88
N LEU A 197 -2.24 21.07 9.20
CA LEU A 197 -3.64 20.67 8.95
C LEU A 197 -4.50 20.61 10.21
N LEU A 198 -3.95 20.10 11.31
CA LEU A 198 -4.67 19.91 12.57
C LEU A 198 -4.21 20.88 13.67
N LYS A 199 -3.57 21.99 13.31
CA LYS A 199 -2.96 22.93 14.27
C LYS A 199 -3.97 23.58 15.22
N SER A 200 -5.21 23.79 14.77
CA SER A 200 -6.30 24.37 15.58
C SER A 200 -7.19 23.31 16.26
N GLU A 201 -6.89 22.01 16.05
CA GLU A 201 -7.73 20.94 16.53
C GLU A 201 -7.21 20.31 17.82
N GLU A 202 -8.10 20.07 18.78
CA GLU A 202 -7.79 19.33 20.01
C GLU A 202 -8.02 17.83 19.79
N VAL A 203 -7.08 17.16 19.11
CA VAL A 203 -7.18 15.76 18.71
C VAL A 203 -6.14 14.88 19.39
N GLU A 204 -6.46 13.59 19.55
CA GLU A 204 -5.57 12.61 20.18
C GLU A 204 -4.79 11.82 19.12
N PHE A 205 -3.49 11.65 19.37
CA PHE A 205 -2.61 10.77 18.60
C PHE A 205 -2.16 9.58 19.43
N ARG A 206 -2.14 8.40 18.82
CA ARG A 206 -1.50 7.20 19.36
C ARG A 206 -0.27 6.87 18.52
N GLY A 207 0.88 7.35 18.97
CA GLY A 207 2.09 7.38 18.16
C GLY A 207 1.89 8.29 16.93
N PRO A 208 2.13 7.85 15.70
CA PRO A 208 1.93 8.65 14.50
C PRO A 208 0.47 8.66 13.99
N ALA A 209 -0.40 7.81 14.54
CA ALA A 209 -1.77 7.64 14.09
C ALA A 209 -2.74 8.52 14.85
N LEU A 210 -3.63 9.22 14.15
CA LEU A 210 -4.74 9.96 14.71
C LEU A 210 -5.81 8.99 15.21
N VAL A 211 -6.32 9.22 16.43
CA VAL A 211 -7.31 8.33 17.03
C VAL A 211 -8.70 8.61 16.45
N ALA A 212 -9.30 7.59 15.86
CA ALA A 212 -10.65 7.64 15.32
C ALA A 212 -11.44 6.36 15.66
N ASP A 213 -12.74 6.46 15.66
CA ASP A 213 -13.63 5.32 15.86
C ASP A 213 -13.64 4.41 14.64
N GLY A 214 -13.44 3.11 14.84
CA GLY A 214 -13.29 2.13 13.76
C GLY A 214 -14.57 1.79 13.00
N LEU A 215 -15.75 2.20 13.47
CA LEU A 215 -17.04 2.00 12.80
C LEU A 215 -17.49 3.27 12.09
N THR A 216 -17.34 4.42 12.76
CA THR A 216 -17.82 5.71 12.24
C THR A 216 -16.76 6.50 11.52
N TYR A 217 -15.48 6.15 11.66
CA TYR A 217 -14.34 6.88 11.10
C TYR A 217 -14.18 8.31 11.66
N GLN A 218 -14.94 8.65 12.72
CA GLN A 218 -14.95 9.95 13.36
C GLN A 218 -13.73 10.12 14.25
N VAL A 219 -13.08 11.28 14.16
CA VAL A 219 -11.89 11.61 14.97
C VAL A 219 -12.30 11.90 16.39
N GLN A 220 -11.56 11.34 17.35
CA GLN A 220 -11.77 11.63 18.77
C GLN A 220 -11.34 13.06 19.11
N GLY A 221 -12.21 13.83 19.72
CA GLY A 221 -11.99 15.24 20.07
C GLY A 221 -12.47 16.24 19.01
N ALA A 222 -12.68 15.81 17.75
CA ALA A 222 -13.13 16.68 16.67
C ALA A 222 -14.32 16.01 15.92
N PRO A 223 -15.56 16.27 16.35
CA PRO A 223 -16.73 15.52 15.90
C PRO A 223 -17.10 15.76 14.42
N ASP A 224 -16.65 16.83 13.80
CA ASP A 224 -16.84 17.14 12.40
C ASP A 224 -15.71 16.60 11.50
N LEU A 225 -14.66 16.01 12.09
CA LEU A 225 -13.55 15.40 11.35
C LEU A 225 -13.71 13.88 11.26
N PHE A 226 -13.43 13.36 10.08
CA PHE A 226 -13.41 11.94 9.76
C PHE A 226 -12.13 11.59 9.02
N ILE A 227 -11.60 10.39 9.22
CA ILE A 227 -10.40 9.92 8.52
C ILE A 227 -10.60 8.54 7.94
N GLY A 228 -9.87 8.21 6.88
CA GLY A 228 -9.85 6.86 6.33
C GLY A 228 -8.77 6.65 5.27
N GLY A 229 -8.62 5.41 4.86
CA GLY A 229 -7.49 4.98 4.05
C GLY A 229 -6.20 4.93 4.87
N ASP A 230 -5.05 5.05 4.21
CA ASP A 230 -3.73 4.83 4.83
C ASP A 230 -3.43 5.75 6.01
N VAL A 231 -4.00 6.95 6.06
CA VAL A 231 -3.83 7.87 7.19
C VAL A 231 -4.40 7.29 8.50
N MET A 232 -5.39 6.39 8.41
CA MET A 232 -6.02 5.72 9.56
C MET A 232 -5.39 4.35 9.84
N THR A 233 -5.14 3.57 8.79
CA THR A 233 -4.76 2.15 8.91
C THR A 233 -3.28 1.88 8.73
N GLY A 234 -2.50 2.86 8.31
CA GLY A 234 -1.21 2.65 7.66
C GLY A 234 -1.38 2.22 6.19
N PRO A 235 -0.27 2.07 5.43
CA PRO A 235 -0.30 1.72 4.02
C PRO A 235 -1.03 0.42 3.75
N LYS A 236 -2.02 0.46 2.85
CA LYS A 236 -2.83 -0.67 2.38
C LYS A 236 -3.12 -0.54 0.89
N PHE A 237 -4.01 -1.40 0.37
CA PHE A 237 -4.43 -1.36 -1.02
C PHE A 237 -5.44 -0.23 -1.29
N ALA A 238 -5.50 0.23 -2.54
CA ALA A 238 -6.45 1.25 -2.96
C ALA A 238 -7.92 0.86 -2.67
N ILE A 239 -8.25 -0.44 -2.77
CA ILE A 239 -9.59 -0.93 -2.46
C ILE A 239 -9.98 -0.74 -0.99
N ASP A 240 -9.00 -0.82 -0.05
CA ASP A 240 -9.24 -0.54 1.37
C ASP A 240 -9.58 0.94 1.58
N ALA A 241 -8.89 1.83 0.86
CA ALA A 241 -9.17 3.27 0.90
C ALA A 241 -10.56 3.61 0.32
N ILE A 242 -10.96 2.94 -0.78
CA ILE A 242 -12.30 3.06 -1.37
C ILE A 242 -13.37 2.59 -0.36
N ALA A 243 -13.16 1.44 0.27
CA ALA A 243 -14.07 0.92 1.29
C ALA A 243 -14.18 1.88 2.50
N ALA A 244 -13.06 2.43 2.97
CA ALA A 244 -13.05 3.41 4.05
C ALA A 244 -13.82 4.68 3.67
N GLY A 245 -13.65 5.19 2.45
CA GLY A 245 -14.39 6.34 1.92
C GLY A 245 -15.89 6.08 1.84
N HIS A 246 -16.29 4.89 1.39
CA HIS A 246 -17.70 4.46 1.36
C HIS A 246 -18.33 4.48 2.75
N TRP A 247 -17.71 3.85 3.73
CA TRP A 247 -18.20 3.82 5.11
C TRP A 247 -18.18 5.17 5.80
N ALA A 248 -17.13 5.98 5.57
CA ALA A 248 -17.05 7.31 6.12
C ALA A 248 -18.09 8.27 5.53
N SER A 249 -18.43 8.13 4.24
CA SER A 249 -19.45 8.97 3.60
C SER A 249 -20.82 8.84 4.27
N GLU A 250 -21.20 7.63 4.70
CA GLU A 250 -22.41 7.40 5.49
C GLU A 250 -22.33 8.13 6.84
N SER A 251 -21.15 8.12 7.48
CA SER A 251 -20.94 8.82 8.75
C SER A 251 -21.05 10.33 8.59
N LEU A 252 -20.42 10.90 7.56
CA LEU A 252 -20.52 12.33 7.26
C LEU A 252 -21.96 12.75 6.98
N HIS A 253 -22.69 11.94 6.17
CA HIS A 253 -24.08 12.21 5.89
C HIS A 253 -24.92 12.24 7.16
N ARG A 254 -24.80 11.23 8.00
CA ARG A 254 -25.52 11.14 9.29
C ARG A 254 -25.18 12.29 10.23
N TYR A 255 -23.88 12.64 10.31
CA TYR A 255 -23.43 13.76 11.14
C TYR A 255 -24.05 15.08 10.70
N VAL A 256 -23.98 15.40 9.40
CA VAL A 256 -24.54 16.64 8.84
C VAL A 256 -26.08 16.73 9.00
N GLN A 257 -26.75 15.58 8.99
CA GLN A 257 -28.22 15.48 9.17
C GLN A 257 -28.64 15.32 10.64
N ASN A 258 -27.69 15.39 11.60
CA ASN A 258 -27.93 15.09 13.02
C ASN A 258 -28.56 13.71 13.26
N GLY A 259 -28.20 12.73 12.44
CA GLY A 259 -28.66 11.35 12.56
C GLY A 259 -27.82 10.53 13.54
N HIS A 260 -28.36 9.37 13.93
CA HIS A 260 -27.61 8.42 14.76
C HIS A 260 -26.46 7.77 14.00
N MET A 261 -25.25 7.90 14.52
CA MET A 261 -24.01 7.47 13.84
C MET A 261 -23.90 5.93 13.68
N THR A 262 -24.46 5.16 14.60
CA THR A 262 -24.22 3.72 14.71
C THR A 262 -25.44 2.82 14.45
N ILE A 263 -26.66 3.36 14.48
CA ILE A 263 -27.88 2.54 14.28
C ILE A 263 -27.87 1.91 12.88
N GLY A 264 -28.07 0.58 12.85
CA GLY A 264 -28.08 -0.21 11.61
C GLY A 264 -26.69 -0.43 10.98
N ARG A 265 -25.61 -0.02 11.65
CA ARG A 265 -24.24 -0.27 11.23
C ARG A 265 -23.65 -1.39 12.08
N ASN A 266 -23.67 -2.59 11.54
CA ASN A 266 -23.02 -3.73 12.19
C ASN A 266 -21.58 -3.82 11.73
N LYS A 267 -20.68 -4.17 12.65
CA LYS A 267 -19.34 -4.57 12.29
C LYS A 267 -19.44 -5.88 11.50
N TRP A 268 -18.90 -5.87 10.28
CA TRP A 268 -18.83 -7.09 9.49
C TRP A 268 -17.84 -8.06 10.14
N GLU A 269 -18.30 -9.28 10.39
CA GLU A 269 -17.45 -10.39 10.77
C GLU A 269 -17.30 -11.29 9.55
N PHE A 270 -16.07 -11.43 9.10
CA PHE A 270 -15.74 -12.34 8.01
C PHE A 270 -15.48 -13.72 8.61
N ILE A 271 -16.11 -14.73 8.02
CA ILE A 271 -15.86 -16.13 8.36
C ILE A 271 -14.79 -16.61 7.39
N GLU A 272 -13.65 -17.01 7.91
CA GLU A 272 -12.64 -17.70 7.12
C GLU A 272 -13.09 -19.13 6.85
N LEU A 273 -13.28 -19.45 5.56
CA LEU A 273 -13.69 -20.78 5.15
C LEU A 273 -12.44 -21.68 5.08
N ASN A 274 -12.50 -22.83 5.75
CA ASN A 274 -11.50 -23.86 5.54
C ASN A 274 -11.72 -24.51 4.18
N LYS A 275 -10.75 -24.39 3.28
CA LYS A 275 -10.83 -24.94 1.93
C LYS A 275 -11.01 -26.46 1.90
N ASP A 276 -10.46 -27.14 2.91
CA ASP A 276 -10.55 -28.61 3.03
C ASP A 276 -11.97 -29.09 3.36
N ASP A 277 -12.81 -28.21 3.92
CA ASP A 277 -14.21 -28.52 4.25
C ASP A 277 -15.18 -28.26 3.08
N ILE A 278 -14.69 -27.72 1.97
CA ILE A 278 -15.51 -27.40 0.78
C ILE A 278 -15.61 -28.65 -0.10
N LEU A 279 -16.81 -29.21 -0.22
CA LEU A 279 -17.07 -30.32 -1.14
C LEU A 279 -17.10 -29.81 -2.58
N VAL A 280 -16.11 -30.20 -3.38
CA VAL A 280 -15.92 -29.78 -4.78
C VAL A 280 -16.18 -30.90 -5.79
N GLU A 281 -16.77 -32.00 -5.37
CA GLU A 281 -16.99 -33.20 -6.21
C GLU A 281 -17.86 -32.95 -7.46
N SER A 282 -18.73 -31.93 -7.39
CA SER A 282 -19.64 -31.54 -8.48
C SER A 282 -19.11 -30.42 -9.37
N TYR A 283 -17.93 -29.90 -9.09
CA TYR A 283 -17.33 -28.80 -9.85
C TYR A 283 -16.32 -29.29 -10.86
N ASP A 284 -16.08 -28.47 -11.88
CA ASP A 284 -15.04 -28.70 -12.85
C ASP A 284 -13.66 -28.50 -12.20
N ASN A 285 -12.87 -29.58 -12.13
CA ASN A 285 -11.52 -29.60 -11.56
C ASN A 285 -10.42 -29.41 -12.60
N SER A 286 -10.73 -28.82 -13.77
CA SER A 286 -9.72 -28.47 -14.77
C SER A 286 -8.66 -27.53 -14.19
N SER A 287 -7.44 -27.62 -14.69
CA SER A 287 -6.34 -26.78 -14.24
C SER A 287 -6.61 -25.31 -14.54
N ARG A 288 -6.19 -24.43 -13.64
CA ARG A 288 -6.21 -22.98 -13.85
C ARG A 288 -5.47 -22.63 -15.13
N GLN A 289 -6.11 -21.81 -15.95
CA GLN A 289 -5.47 -21.25 -17.14
C GLN A 289 -4.63 -20.04 -16.74
N SER A 290 -3.48 -19.92 -17.39
CA SER A 290 -2.57 -18.79 -17.18
C SER A 290 -2.54 -17.91 -18.42
N GLU A 291 -2.46 -16.63 -18.22
CA GLU A 291 -2.17 -15.66 -19.28
C GLU A 291 -0.79 -15.92 -19.90
N GLY A 292 -0.61 -15.47 -21.12
CA GLY A 292 0.68 -15.51 -21.78
C GLY A 292 1.56 -14.33 -21.36
N PHE A 293 2.87 -14.44 -21.62
CA PHE A 293 3.82 -13.38 -21.36
C PHE A 293 4.68 -13.13 -22.59
N ASN A 294 4.84 -11.85 -22.97
CA ASN A 294 5.69 -11.45 -24.07
C ASN A 294 7.10 -11.15 -23.57
N GLU A 295 7.97 -12.12 -23.58
CA GLU A 295 9.35 -12.02 -23.08
C GLU A 295 10.16 -10.89 -23.75
N THR A 296 9.83 -10.52 -24.98
CA THR A 296 10.54 -9.43 -25.69
C THR A 296 10.17 -8.05 -25.17
N LEU A 297 9.01 -7.89 -24.52
CA LEU A 297 8.55 -6.64 -23.91
C LEU A 297 8.80 -6.62 -22.40
N GLY A 298 8.87 -7.78 -21.73
CA GLY A 298 8.87 -7.93 -20.28
C GLY A 298 10.02 -7.21 -19.59
N ASN A 299 11.22 -7.41 -20.08
CA ASN A 299 12.40 -6.84 -19.44
C ASN A 299 12.66 -5.41 -19.90
N LYS A 300 12.73 -4.46 -18.95
CA LYS A 300 13.09 -3.05 -19.18
C LYS A 300 12.08 -2.24 -20.02
N SER A 301 10.80 -2.59 -19.97
CA SER A 301 9.72 -1.87 -20.63
C SER A 301 8.60 -1.54 -19.66
N PHE A 302 8.01 -0.33 -19.78
CA PHE A 302 6.76 0.04 -19.09
C PHE A 302 5.50 -0.36 -19.88
N LYS A 303 5.65 -1.05 -21.01
CA LYS A 303 4.52 -1.61 -21.74
C LYS A 303 4.05 -2.87 -21.04
N ASP A 304 2.75 -3.10 -21.06
CA ASP A 304 2.17 -4.33 -20.56
C ASP A 304 2.65 -5.51 -21.41
N ALA A 305 3.31 -6.46 -20.75
CA ALA A 305 3.82 -7.67 -21.38
C ALA A 305 2.85 -8.85 -21.24
N HIS A 306 1.77 -8.72 -20.47
CA HIS A 306 0.77 -9.76 -20.29
C HIS A 306 -0.07 -9.92 -21.56
N ILE A 307 -0.28 -11.16 -21.96
CA ILE A 307 -1.14 -11.54 -23.08
C ILE A 307 -2.42 -12.13 -22.49
N ALA A 308 -3.55 -11.45 -22.73
CA ALA A 308 -4.83 -11.89 -22.21
C ALA A 308 -5.16 -13.35 -22.58
N LEU A 309 -6.00 -13.99 -21.74
CA LEU A 309 -6.49 -15.34 -22.02
C LEU A 309 -7.21 -15.41 -23.38
N THR A 310 -7.02 -16.51 -24.08
CA THR A 310 -7.76 -16.81 -25.31
C THR A 310 -9.23 -17.11 -24.99
N GLU A 311 -10.10 -17.07 -26.00
CA GLU A 311 -11.53 -17.40 -25.82
C GLU A 311 -11.72 -18.81 -25.25
N GLU A 312 -10.91 -19.78 -25.65
CA GLU A 312 -10.92 -21.15 -25.15
C GLU A 312 -10.52 -21.21 -23.68
N GLN A 313 -9.47 -20.49 -23.30
CA GLN A 313 -9.02 -20.39 -21.91
C GLN A 313 -10.08 -19.71 -21.04
N VAL A 314 -10.72 -18.64 -21.52
CA VAL A 314 -11.83 -17.97 -20.80
C VAL A 314 -13.00 -18.94 -20.60
N LYS A 315 -13.37 -19.75 -21.59
CA LYS A 315 -14.42 -20.76 -21.46
C LYS A 315 -14.09 -21.79 -20.36
N ILE A 316 -12.84 -22.25 -20.30
CA ILE A 316 -12.39 -23.18 -19.27
C ILE A 316 -12.46 -22.51 -17.88
N GLU A 317 -11.94 -21.30 -17.73
CA GLU A 317 -11.96 -20.58 -16.45
C GLU A 317 -13.39 -20.25 -15.99
N THR A 318 -14.28 -19.86 -16.88
CA THR A 318 -15.67 -19.58 -16.53
C THR A 318 -16.46 -20.85 -16.17
N SER A 319 -16.13 -22.01 -16.75
CA SER A 319 -16.80 -23.27 -16.40
C SER A 319 -16.48 -23.75 -14.98
N ARG A 320 -15.33 -23.39 -14.44
CA ARG A 320 -14.91 -23.69 -13.05
C ARG A 320 -15.27 -22.58 -12.04
N CYS A 321 -15.95 -21.53 -12.47
CA CYS A 321 -16.36 -20.42 -11.60
C CYS A 321 -17.47 -20.85 -10.64
N LEU A 322 -17.27 -20.62 -9.35
CA LEU A 322 -18.24 -20.94 -8.29
C LEU A 322 -19.40 -19.92 -8.18
N GLY A 323 -19.36 -18.83 -8.93
CA GLY A 323 -20.40 -17.80 -8.91
C GLY A 323 -20.55 -17.08 -7.57
N CYS A 324 -19.52 -16.97 -6.76
CA CYS A 324 -19.58 -16.43 -5.38
C CYS A 324 -20.13 -15.00 -5.29
N GLY A 325 -19.98 -14.20 -6.35
CA GLY A 325 -20.49 -12.83 -6.44
C GLY A 325 -21.84 -12.72 -7.15
N ALA A 326 -22.44 -13.83 -7.58
CA ALA A 326 -23.73 -13.81 -8.27
C ALA A 326 -24.86 -13.41 -7.31
N THR A 327 -25.64 -12.40 -7.70
CA THR A 327 -26.82 -12.00 -6.92
C THR A 327 -27.90 -13.09 -6.99
N ILE A 328 -28.31 -13.62 -5.84
CA ILE A 328 -29.40 -14.60 -5.73
C ILE A 328 -30.58 -13.91 -5.09
N VAL A 329 -31.75 -13.99 -5.73
CA VAL A 329 -33.01 -13.54 -5.17
C VAL A 329 -33.63 -14.68 -4.35
N ASP A 330 -33.75 -14.49 -3.03
CA ASP A 330 -34.52 -15.40 -2.19
C ASP A 330 -36.00 -15.11 -2.39
N ALA A 331 -36.68 -16.00 -3.14
CA ALA A 331 -38.09 -15.85 -3.48
C ALA A 331 -38.99 -15.80 -2.24
N ASN A 332 -38.58 -16.35 -1.09
CA ASN A 332 -39.35 -16.32 0.16
C ASN A 332 -39.22 -14.98 0.90
N LYS A 333 -38.22 -14.20 0.59
CA LYS A 333 -37.95 -12.88 1.19
C LYS A 333 -38.18 -11.72 0.24
N CYS A 334 -38.27 -12.00 -1.05
CA CYS A 334 -38.48 -10.98 -2.08
C CYS A 334 -39.98 -10.56 -2.06
N ILE A 335 -40.24 -9.27 -1.81
CA ILE A 335 -41.59 -8.70 -1.81
C ILE A 335 -42.08 -8.28 -3.20
N GLY A 336 -41.31 -8.50 -4.25
CA GLY A 336 -41.67 -8.16 -5.62
C GLY A 336 -41.90 -6.66 -5.88
N CYS A 337 -41.15 -5.79 -5.18
CA CYS A 337 -41.33 -4.34 -5.26
C CYS A 337 -41.02 -3.74 -6.65
N GLY A 338 -40.36 -4.48 -7.53
CA GLY A 338 -40.01 -4.02 -8.89
C GLY A 338 -38.85 -3.04 -8.95
N VAL A 339 -38.09 -2.86 -7.86
CA VAL A 339 -36.89 -2.00 -7.78
C VAL A 339 -35.67 -2.82 -8.05
#